data_489fd76842692423bde264d8179bea5b
#
_entry.id   489fd76842692423bde264d8179bea5b
#
_cell.length_a   1.000
_cell.length_b   1.000
_cell.length_c   1.000
_cell.angle_alpha   90.00
_cell.angle_beta   90.00
_cell.angle_gamma   90.00
#
_symmetry.space_group_name_H-M   'P 1'
#
loop_
_entity.id
_entity.type
_entity.pdbx_description
1 polymer ?
#
loop_
_entity_poly.entity_id
_entity_poly.type
_entity_poly.pdbx_seq_one_letter_code
_entity_poly.pdbx_strand_id
1 'polypeptide(L)'
;MLVSQKAAGTLFLGGAISITLGSLLYPSLLGVQKVSSAPARIIAHPATGPLTEADRDFVVKVRSAGLWEYPVGEKALRKGSTAAVRSAGQHLVDGVAALDAACRTAAGQLGIALPDQPSPQQQGFADRLKAESGKQFDTDLATTVRATNGQFLTTIAGVRTTTRNSLVRALADQANDAVLDHITAVEKTGLVDFGQVLVQQTTSPDLAAQDLTPPPAAPGLPQVVLTPPANSTVSPSPTVG
;
A
#
# COMPACT_ATOMS: atom_id res chain seq x y z
N MET A 1 52.45 24.06 24.92
CA MET A 1 51.67 23.06 25.70
C MET A 1 51.61 21.77 24.89
N LEU A 2 52.42 20.78 25.26
CA LEU A 2 52.45 19.46 24.60
C LEU A 2 51.35 18.59 25.23
N VAL A 3 50.26 18.36 24.49
CA VAL A 3 49.25 17.39 24.90
C VAL A 3 49.86 16.01 24.80
N SER A 4 49.97 15.30 25.92
CA SER A 4 50.56 13.96 26.00
C SER A 4 49.83 13.01 25.02
N GLN A 5 50.59 12.25 24.24
CA GLN A 5 50.01 11.26 23.28
C GLN A 5 49.09 10.25 23.96
N LYS A 6 49.25 9.98 25.24
CA LYS A 6 48.36 9.12 26.02
C LYS A 6 46.98 9.76 26.26
N ALA A 7 46.89 11.09 26.45
CA ALA A 7 45.62 11.80 26.61
C ALA A 7 44.83 11.88 25.29
N ALA A 8 45.52 12.02 24.15
CA ALA A 8 44.91 11.99 22.84
C ALA A 8 44.27 10.62 22.52
N GLY A 9 44.98 9.51 22.84
CA GLY A 9 44.43 8.14 22.64
C GLY A 9 43.16 7.87 23.48
N THR A 10 43.12 8.33 24.70
CA THR A 10 41.95 8.15 25.59
C THR A 10 40.76 8.97 25.12
N LEU A 11 41.01 10.17 24.60
CA LEU A 11 39.92 11.02 24.02
C LEU A 11 39.36 10.39 22.73
N PHE A 12 40.20 9.81 21.88
CA PHE A 12 39.73 9.11 20.66
C PHE A 12 38.92 7.85 20.99
N LEU A 13 39.37 7.06 21.97
CA LEU A 13 38.65 5.84 22.37
C LEU A 13 37.34 6.18 23.04
N GLY A 14 37.28 7.18 23.93
CA GLY A 14 36.06 7.64 24.58
C GLY A 14 35.07 8.24 23.57
N GLY A 15 35.55 9.01 22.57
CA GLY A 15 34.72 9.57 21.51
C GLY A 15 34.11 8.49 20.62
N ALA A 16 34.88 7.48 20.23
CA ALA A 16 34.39 6.37 19.41
C ALA A 16 33.32 5.56 20.12
N ILE A 17 33.51 5.25 21.40
CA ILE A 17 32.50 4.51 22.21
C ILE A 17 31.21 5.34 22.39
N SER A 18 31.31 6.65 22.60
CA SER A 18 30.15 7.54 22.73
C SER A 18 29.35 7.64 21.44
N ILE A 19 30.02 7.70 20.27
CA ILE A 19 29.35 7.71 18.97
C ILE A 19 28.66 6.36 18.71
N THR A 20 29.29 5.25 19.06
CA THR A 20 28.72 3.91 18.88
C THR A 20 27.50 3.71 19.77
N LEU A 21 27.53 4.13 21.03
CA LEU A 21 26.38 4.09 21.94
C LEU A 21 25.25 5.04 21.51
N GLY A 22 25.61 6.24 21.02
CA GLY A 22 24.65 7.20 20.47
C GLY A 22 23.94 6.65 19.24
N SER A 23 24.64 5.96 18.35
CA SER A 23 24.05 5.35 17.15
C SER A 23 23.09 4.18 17.47
N LEU A 24 23.29 3.47 18.58
CA LEU A 24 22.39 2.41 19.04
C LEU A 24 21.11 2.96 19.69
N LEU A 25 21.17 4.17 20.26
CA LEU A 25 20.00 4.83 20.87
C LEU A 25 19.22 5.70 19.87
N TYR A 26 19.87 6.11 18.78
CA TYR A 26 19.31 7.01 17.78
C TYR A 26 18.01 6.49 17.12
N PRO A 27 17.89 5.19 16.77
CA PRO A 27 16.64 4.64 16.25
C PRO A 27 15.46 4.76 17.23
N SER A 28 15.73 4.69 18.53
CA SER A 28 14.70 4.84 19.57
C SER A 28 14.21 6.29 19.72
N LEU A 29 15.10 7.27 19.47
CA LEU A 29 14.78 8.69 19.48
C LEU A 29 14.03 9.14 18.23
N LEU A 30 14.27 8.48 17.10
CA LEU A 30 13.57 8.75 15.82
C LEU A 30 12.18 8.10 15.74
N GLY A 31 11.68 7.50 16.81
CA GLY A 31 10.38 6.86 16.81
C GLY A 31 10.31 5.67 15.83
N VAL A 32 11.44 5.04 15.50
CA VAL A 32 11.44 3.76 14.82
C VAL A 32 10.65 2.81 15.71
N GLN A 33 9.39 2.63 15.39
CA GLN A 33 8.49 1.78 16.15
C GLN A 33 9.18 0.43 16.31
N LYS A 34 9.36 0.00 17.55
CA LYS A 34 9.73 -1.38 17.84
C LYS A 34 8.69 -2.22 17.10
N VAL A 35 9.13 -2.91 16.05
CA VAL A 35 8.30 -3.95 15.45
C VAL A 35 7.87 -4.81 16.62
N SER A 36 6.59 -4.78 16.92
CA SER A 36 6.05 -5.50 18.07
C SER A 36 6.47 -6.95 17.92
N SER A 37 7.35 -7.41 18.80
CA SER A 37 7.85 -8.78 18.82
C SER A 37 6.83 -9.77 19.39
N ALA A 38 5.56 -9.36 19.51
CA ALA A 38 4.49 -10.31 19.78
C ALA A 38 4.45 -11.31 18.62
N PRO A 39 4.53 -12.63 18.89
CA PRO A 39 4.46 -13.63 17.84
C PRO A 39 3.15 -13.42 17.07
N ALA A 40 3.27 -13.32 15.72
CA ALA A 40 2.10 -13.16 14.87
C ALA A 40 1.13 -14.32 15.11
N ARG A 41 -0.13 -14.01 15.43
CA ARG A 41 -1.15 -15.04 15.69
C ARG A 41 -1.40 -15.82 14.42
N ILE A 42 -1.04 -17.11 14.44
CA ILE A 42 -1.32 -18.05 13.35
C ILE A 42 -2.79 -18.46 13.44
N ILE A 43 -3.51 -18.36 12.32
CA ILE A 43 -4.93 -18.70 12.20
C ILE A 43 -5.19 -19.97 11.38
N ALA A 44 -4.20 -20.39 10.55
CA ALA A 44 -4.28 -21.64 9.77
C ALA A 44 -2.88 -22.14 9.36
N HIS A 45 -2.81 -23.40 8.95
CA HIS A 45 -1.59 -24.06 8.46
C HIS A 45 -1.80 -24.68 7.07
N PRO A 46 -2.03 -23.89 6.01
CA PRO A 46 -2.10 -24.41 4.64
C PRO A 46 -0.74 -24.93 4.16
N ALA A 47 -0.72 -25.70 3.08
CA ALA A 47 0.52 -26.21 2.47
C ALA A 47 1.50 -25.10 2.02
N THR A 48 0.99 -23.88 1.78
CA THR A 48 1.77 -22.70 1.37
C THR A 48 2.50 -22.02 2.52
N GLY A 49 2.43 -22.58 3.73
CA GLY A 49 3.03 -22.04 4.95
C GLY A 49 2.00 -21.45 5.93
N PRO A 50 2.40 -21.19 7.18
CA PRO A 50 1.50 -20.69 8.20
C PRO A 50 0.85 -19.38 7.76
N LEU A 51 -0.46 -19.27 7.97
CA LEU A 51 -1.26 -18.07 7.72
C LEU A 51 -1.49 -17.35 9.05
N THR A 52 -1.13 -16.06 9.09
CA THR A 52 -1.33 -15.21 10.27
C THR A 52 -2.53 -14.28 10.10
N GLU A 53 -2.99 -13.65 11.19
CA GLU A 53 -4.00 -12.59 11.11
C GLU A 53 -3.52 -11.42 10.25
N ALA A 54 -2.25 -11.03 10.38
CA ALA A 54 -1.65 -9.97 9.58
C ALA A 54 -1.63 -10.31 8.07
N ASP A 55 -1.39 -11.58 7.72
CA ASP A 55 -1.48 -12.05 6.34
C ASP A 55 -2.91 -11.94 5.79
N ARG A 56 -3.90 -12.39 6.56
CA ARG A 56 -5.33 -12.26 6.20
C ARG A 56 -5.70 -10.78 6.01
N ASP A 57 -5.34 -9.93 6.96
CA ASP A 57 -5.65 -8.50 6.93
C ASP A 57 -4.99 -7.79 5.74
N PHE A 58 -3.80 -8.23 5.35
CA PHE A 58 -3.15 -7.75 4.13
C PHE A 58 -3.94 -8.10 2.88
N VAL A 59 -4.36 -9.36 2.71
CA VAL A 59 -5.17 -9.81 1.57
C VAL A 59 -6.47 -8.99 1.48
N VAL A 60 -7.14 -8.77 2.62
CA VAL A 60 -8.35 -7.92 2.71
C VAL A 60 -8.06 -6.46 2.33
N LYS A 61 -6.92 -5.90 2.76
CA LYS A 61 -6.52 -4.53 2.41
C LYS A 61 -6.22 -4.37 0.93
N VAL A 62 -5.55 -5.34 0.30
CA VAL A 62 -5.32 -5.34 -1.15
C VAL A 62 -6.66 -5.26 -1.89
N ARG A 63 -7.61 -6.10 -1.51
CA ARG A 63 -8.96 -6.11 -2.11
C ARG A 63 -9.67 -4.77 -1.91
N SER A 64 -9.68 -4.26 -0.68
CA SER A 64 -10.34 -3.00 -0.32
C SER A 64 -9.78 -1.80 -1.08
N ALA A 65 -8.45 -1.76 -1.28
CA ALA A 65 -7.80 -0.73 -2.09
C ALA A 65 -8.30 -0.76 -3.53
N GLY A 66 -8.35 -1.94 -4.16
CA GLY A 66 -8.84 -2.07 -5.52
C GLY A 66 -10.29 -1.62 -5.71
N LEU A 67 -11.16 -1.87 -4.73
CA LEU A 67 -12.58 -1.52 -4.81
C LEU A 67 -12.85 -0.01 -4.89
N TRP A 68 -11.98 0.85 -4.36
CA TRP A 68 -12.13 2.29 -4.51
C TRP A 68 -11.27 2.86 -5.65
N GLU A 69 -10.06 2.32 -5.88
CA GLU A 69 -9.17 2.82 -6.93
C GLU A 69 -9.68 2.52 -8.34
N TYR A 70 -10.28 1.36 -8.54
CA TYR A 70 -10.78 0.95 -9.85
C TYR A 70 -11.82 1.93 -10.43
N PRO A 71 -12.94 2.26 -9.76
CA PRO A 71 -13.94 3.18 -10.31
C PRO A 71 -13.41 4.61 -10.52
N VAL A 72 -12.47 5.08 -9.70
CA VAL A 72 -11.86 6.40 -9.93
C VAL A 72 -10.86 6.38 -11.08
N GLY A 73 -10.13 5.28 -11.26
CA GLY A 73 -9.30 5.01 -12.44
C GLY A 73 -10.10 4.99 -13.72
N GLU A 74 -11.25 4.29 -13.75
CA GLU A 74 -12.17 4.32 -14.88
C GLU A 74 -12.69 5.74 -15.19
N LYS A 75 -12.99 6.53 -14.16
CA LYS A 75 -13.38 7.93 -14.36
C LYS A 75 -12.24 8.74 -14.94
N ALA A 76 -11.01 8.57 -14.45
CA ALA A 76 -9.83 9.25 -14.98
C ALA A 76 -9.58 8.90 -16.45
N LEU A 77 -9.68 7.62 -16.79
CA LEU A 77 -9.55 7.15 -18.17
C LEU A 77 -10.57 7.82 -19.12
N ARG A 78 -11.83 7.93 -18.69
CA ARG A 78 -12.91 8.48 -19.53
C ARG A 78 -13.02 10.00 -19.49
N LYS A 79 -12.68 10.65 -18.39
CA LYS A 79 -12.99 12.07 -18.07
C LYS A 79 -11.78 12.91 -17.69
N GLY A 80 -10.59 12.33 -17.56
CA GLY A 80 -9.36 13.06 -17.31
C GLY A 80 -9.15 14.16 -18.36
N SER A 81 -8.85 15.40 -17.91
CA SER A 81 -8.80 16.54 -18.82
C SER A 81 -7.55 16.53 -19.71
N THR A 82 -6.47 15.83 -19.30
CA THR A 82 -5.23 15.69 -20.07
C THR A 82 -4.97 14.26 -20.50
N ALA A 83 -4.14 14.06 -21.53
CA ALA A 83 -3.71 12.72 -21.94
C ALA A 83 -2.95 11.99 -20.82
N ALA A 84 -2.15 12.72 -20.02
CA ALA A 84 -1.41 12.14 -18.90
C ALA A 84 -2.34 11.60 -17.81
N VAL A 85 -3.41 12.34 -17.47
CA VAL A 85 -4.41 11.86 -16.48
C VAL A 85 -5.18 10.64 -17.02
N ARG A 86 -5.56 10.65 -18.29
CA ARG A 86 -6.20 9.47 -18.88
C ARG A 86 -5.29 8.26 -18.91
N SER A 87 -3.99 8.46 -19.20
CA SER A 87 -2.99 7.39 -19.12
C SER A 87 -2.84 6.88 -17.68
N ALA A 88 -2.79 7.77 -16.67
CA ALA A 88 -2.77 7.34 -15.28
C ALA A 88 -4.03 6.53 -14.91
N GLY A 89 -5.21 6.93 -15.42
CA GLY A 89 -6.44 6.17 -15.27
C GLY A 89 -6.35 4.76 -15.87
N GLN A 90 -5.69 4.59 -17.03
CA GLN A 90 -5.47 3.28 -17.65
C GLN A 90 -4.57 2.41 -16.76
N HIS A 91 -3.43 2.95 -16.27
CA HIS A 91 -2.54 2.23 -15.36
C HIS A 91 -3.28 1.76 -14.09
N LEU A 92 -4.10 2.62 -13.49
CA LEU A 92 -4.90 2.27 -12.31
C LEU A 92 -5.87 1.11 -12.61
N VAL A 93 -6.63 1.20 -13.69
CA VAL A 93 -7.61 0.16 -14.03
C VAL A 93 -6.95 -1.18 -14.32
N ASP A 94 -5.88 -1.18 -15.11
CA ASP A 94 -5.17 -2.41 -15.51
C ASP A 94 -4.47 -3.04 -14.31
N GLY A 95 -3.72 -2.26 -13.55
CA GLY A 95 -2.98 -2.73 -12.37
C GLY A 95 -3.92 -3.28 -11.29
N VAL A 96 -5.01 -2.54 -11.00
CA VAL A 96 -6.01 -3.00 -10.02
C VAL A 96 -6.72 -4.27 -10.47
N ALA A 97 -7.09 -4.39 -11.75
CA ALA A 97 -7.78 -5.59 -12.24
C ALA A 97 -6.87 -6.83 -12.17
N ALA A 98 -5.59 -6.69 -12.52
CA ALA A 98 -4.61 -7.77 -12.42
C ALA A 98 -4.39 -8.18 -10.96
N LEU A 99 -4.23 -7.20 -10.07
CA LEU A 99 -4.03 -7.43 -8.64
C LEU A 99 -5.28 -8.04 -7.98
N ASP A 100 -6.48 -7.63 -8.40
CA ASP A 100 -7.74 -8.21 -7.93
C ASP A 100 -7.85 -9.70 -8.29
N ALA A 101 -7.50 -10.08 -9.51
CA ALA A 101 -7.51 -11.48 -9.93
C ALA A 101 -6.57 -12.34 -9.08
N ALA A 102 -5.34 -11.85 -8.83
CA ALA A 102 -4.37 -12.52 -7.97
C ALA A 102 -4.86 -12.59 -6.51
N CYS A 103 -5.42 -11.50 -5.99
CA CYS A 103 -5.97 -11.43 -4.64
C CYS A 103 -7.11 -12.44 -4.44
N ARG A 104 -8.07 -12.52 -5.37
CA ARG A 104 -9.17 -13.49 -5.32
C ARG A 104 -8.67 -14.94 -5.38
N THR A 105 -7.67 -15.20 -6.22
CA THR A 105 -7.03 -16.53 -6.31
C THR A 105 -6.38 -16.92 -4.98
N ALA A 106 -5.55 -16.05 -4.42
CA ALA A 106 -4.89 -16.28 -3.15
C ALA A 106 -5.91 -16.46 -2.00
N ALA A 107 -6.92 -15.60 -1.94
CA ALA A 107 -7.97 -15.67 -0.92
C ALA A 107 -8.77 -16.98 -1.00
N GLY A 108 -9.13 -17.44 -2.21
CA GLY A 108 -9.82 -18.72 -2.42
C GLY A 108 -8.99 -19.91 -1.92
N GLN A 109 -7.67 -19.93 -2.20
CA GLN A 109 -6.78 -20.99 -1.74
C GLN A 109 -6.53 -20.96 -0.22
N LEU A 110 -6.58 -19.77 0.40
CA LEU A 110 -6.35 -19.59 1.83
C LEU A 110 -7.62 -19.60 2.68
N GLY A 111 -8.80 -19.71 2.06
CA GLY A 111 -10.09 -19.66 2.75
C GLY A 111 -10.39 -18.29 3.36
N ILE A 112 -9.90 -17.19 2.77
CA ILE A 112 -10.10 -15.83 3.23
C ILE A 112 -11.33 -15.23 2.56
N ALA A 113 -12.30 -14.78 3.37
CA ALA A 113 -13.44 -14.00 2.87
C ALA A 113 -12.98 -12.59 2.46
N LEU A 114 -13.32 -12.17 1.24
CA LEU A 114 -12.98 -10.86 0.71
C LEU A 114 -14.18 -9.91 0.79
N PRO A 115 -13.96 -8.62 1.06
CA PRO A 115 -15.03 -7.62 1.01
C PRO A 115 -15.47 -7.32 -0.43
N ASP A 116 -16.72 -6.87 -0.58
CA ASP A 116 -17.27 -6.36 -1.85
C ASP A 116 -17.42 -4.83 -1.87
N GLN A 117 -17.06 -4.18 -0.77
CA GLN A 117 -17.06 -2.73 -0.60
C GLN A 117 -15.71 -2.28 0.01
N PRO A 118 -15.24 -1.07 -0.33
CA PRO A 118 -14.07 -0.49 0.33
C PRO A 118 -14.40 -0.12 1.78
N SER A 119 -13.39 0.25 2.57
CA SER A 119 -13.64 0.80 3.91
C SER A 119 -14.39 2.14 3.82
N PRO A 120 -15.10 2.58 4.89
CA PRO A 120 -15.77 3.88 4.89
C PRO A 120 -14.86 5.05 4.51
N GLN A 121 -13.61 5.07 4.99
CA GLN A 121 -12.61 6.07 4.59
C GLN A 121 -12.36 6.06 3.08
N GLN A 122 -12.12 4.88 2.51
CA GLN A 122 -11.86 4.71 1.08
C GLN A 122 -13.08 5.05 0.24
N GLN A 123 -14.28 4.70 0.72
CA GLN A 123 -15.54 5.11 0.10
C GLN A 123 -15.65 6.64 0.05
N GLY A 124 -15.26 7.33 1.13
CA GLY A 124 -15.20 8.80 1.16
C GLY A 124 -14.27 9.40 0.11
N PHE A 125 -13.12 8.76 -0.16
CA PHE A 125 -12.24 9.18 -1.27
C PHE A 125 -12.92 9.01 -2.62
N ALA A 126 -13.52 7.85 -2.86
CA ALA A 126 -14.21 7.56 -4.11
C ALA A 126 -15.40 8.52 -4.36
N ASP A 127 -16.21 8.79 -3.34
CA ASP A 127 -17.37 9.67 -3.45
C ASP A 127 -16.98 11.12 -3.71
N ARG A 128 -15.95 11.63 -3.01
CA ARG A 128 -15.41 12.95 -3.28
C ARG A 128 -14.94 13.05 -4.73
N LEU A 129 -14.05 12.17 -5.17
CA LEU A 129 -13.52 12.16 -6.53
C LEU A 129 -14.62 11.93 -7.57
N LYS A 130 -15.67 11.20 -7.24
CA LYS A 130 -16.83 11.01 -8.12
C LYS A 130 -17.63 12.31 -8.33
N ALA A 131 -17.73 13.15 -7.31
CA ALA A 131 -18.45 14.42 -7.38
C ALA A 131 -17.66 15.52 -8.14
N GLU A 132 -16.34 15.44 -8.16
CA GLU A 132 -15.46 16.42 -8.80
C GLU A 132 -15.40 16.26 -10.32
N SER A 133 -14.88 17.29 -11.03
CA SER A 133 -14.68 17.26 -12.49
C SER A 133 -13.55 18.19 -12.92
N GLY A 134 -13.08 18.02 -14.16
CA GLY A 134 -12.05 18.88 -14.76
C GLY A 134 -10.76 18.89 -13.95
N LYS A 135 -10.10 20.05 -13.85
CA LYS A 135 -8.79 20.19 -13.19
C LYS A 135 -8.83 19.82 -11.71
N GLN A 136 -9.93 20.09 -11.00
CA GLN A 136 -10.07 19.74 -9.59
C GLN A 136 -10.00 18.22 -9.41
N PHE A 137 -10.80 17.47 -10.17
CA PHE A 137 -10.75 16.02 -10.19
C PHE A 137 -9.35 15.50 -10.50
N ASP A 138 -8.69 16.03 -11.51
CA ASP A 138 -7.37 15.56 -11.97
C ASP A 138 -6.31 15.73 -10.87
N THR A 139 -6.30 16.89 -10.19
CA THR A 139 -5.35 17.22 -9.12
C THR A 139 -5.61 16.35 -7.87
N ASP A 140 -6.88 16.24 -7.48
CA ASP A 140 -7.26 15.51 -6.27
C ASP A 140 -7.11 14.00 -6.47
N LEU A 141 -7.39 13.49 -7.67
CA LEU A 141 -7.06 12.11 -8.03
C LEU A 141 -5.57 11.82 -7.88
N ALA A 142 -4.73 12.63 -8.54
CA ALA A 142 -3.28 12.41 -8.53
C ALA A 142 -2.72 12.47 -7.10
N THR A 143 -3.16 13.44 -6.31
CA THR A 143 -2.71 13.63 -4.92
C THR A 143 -3.20 12.51 -4.00
N THR A 144 -4.49 12.14 -4.11
CA THR A 144 -5.07 11.09 -3.24
C THR A 144 -4.45 9.72 -3.54
N VAL A 145 -4.34 9.34 -4.81
CA VAL A 145 -3.70 8.07 -5.20
C VAL A 145 -2.23 8.05 -4.78
N ARG A 146 -1.49 9.14 -4.99
CA ARG A 146 -0.08 9.24 -4.56
C ARG A 146 0.08 9.02 -3.05
N ALA A 147 -0.76 9.66 -2.24
CA ALA A 147 -0.70 9.58 -0.79
C ALA A 147 -1.06 8.18 -0.28
N THR A 148 -2.19 7.63 -0.74
CA THR A 148 -2.68 6.31 -0.28
C THR A 148 -1.78 5.17 -0.72
N ASN A 149 -1.29 5.18 -1.95
CA ASN A 149 -0.34 4.18 -2.44
C ASN A 149 1.02 4.29 -1.72
N GLY A 150 1.49 5.51 -1.41
CA GLY A 150 2.69 5.71 -0.60
C GLY A 150 2.58 5.09 0.80
N GLN A 151 1.43 5.23 1.46
CA GLN A 151 1.15 4.56 2.74
C GLN A 151 1.07 3.04 2.59
N PHE A 152 0.49 2.56 1.48
CA PHE A 152 0.34 1.13 1.26
C PHE A 152 1.67 0.42 1.03
N LEU A 153 2.68 1.07 0.44
CA LEU A 153 4.05 0.52 0.34
C LEU A 153 4.63 0.12 1.70
N THR A 154 4.37 0.90 2.75
CA THR A 154 4.80 0.55 4.11
C THR A 154 4.15 -0.75 4.61
N THR A 155 2.86 -0.93 4.31
CA THR A 155 2.13 -2.17 4.63
C THR A 155 2.70 -3.36 3.87
N ILE A 156 2.96 -3.20 2.56
CA ILE A 156 3.56 -4.23 1.70
C ILE A 156 4.93 -4.64 2.25
N ALA A 157 5.80 -3.68 2.54
CA ALA A 157 7.13 -3.94 3.09
C ALA A 157 7.05 -4.71 4.42
N GLY A 158 6.14 -4.33 5.31
CA GLY A 158 5.90 -5.01 6.58
C GLY A 158 5.51 -6.47 6.39
N VAL A 159 4.57 -6.76 5.49
CA VAL A 159 4.14 -8.13 5.20
C VAL A 159 5.26 -8.94 4.55
N ARG A 160 5.98 -8.39 3.57
CA ARG A 160 7.09 -9.09 2.91
C ARG A 160 8.20 -9.52 3.87
N THR A 161 8.43 -8.74 4.92
CA THR A 161 9.47 -9.05 5.92
C THR A 161 9.03 -10.08 6.95
N THR A 162 7.73 -10.27 7.17
CA THR A 162 7.20 -11.08 8.28
C THR A 162 6.46 -12.34 7.82
N THR A 163 5.81 -12.33 6.64
CA THR A 163 5.03 -13.48 6.18
C THR A 163 5.90 -14.70 5.88
N ARG A 164 5.39 -15.87 6.30
CA ARG A 164 5.93 -17.20 5.95
C ARG A 164 5.06 -17.93 4.95
N ASN A 165 3.93 -17.32 4.54
CA ASN A 165 3.04 -17.90 3.55
C ASN A 165 3.47 -17.48 2.14
N SER A 166 3.71 -18.44 1.24
CA SER A 166 4.23 -18.19 -0.09
C SER A 166 3.23 -17.47 -1.01
N LEU A 167 1.91 -17.73 -0.85
CA LEU A 167 0.88 -17.04 -1.63
C LEU A 167 0.75 -15.58 -1.21
N VAL A 168 0.80 -15.31 0.09
CA VAL A 168 0.76 -13.92 0.60
C VAL A 168 2.00 -13.16 0.15
N ARG A 169 3.17 -13.81 0.13
CA ARG A 169 4.40 -13.21 -0.37
C ARG A 169 4.29 -12.85 -1.85
N ALA A 170 3.82 -13.79 -2.68
CA ALA A 170 3.62 -13.54 -4.10
C ALA A 170 2.61 -12.41 -4.36
N LEU A 171 1.52 -12.36 -3.60
CA LEU A 171 0.57 -11.24 -3.67
C LEU A 171 1.20 -9.91 -3.26
N ALA A 172 2.06 -9.91 -2.22
CA ALA A 172 2.76 -8.71 -1.80
C ALA A 172 3.77 -8.21 -2.85
N ASP A 173 4.42 -9.11 -3.59
CA ASP A 173 5.28 -8.77 -4.71
C ASP A 173 4.50 -8.10 -5.84
N GLN A 174 3.37 -8.68 -6.26
CA GLN A 174 2.50 -8.10 -7.27
C GLN A 174 1.90 -6.76 -6.82
N ALA A 175 1.48 -6.65 -5.55
CA ALA A 175 0.99 -5.40 -4.99
C ALA A 175 2.06 -4.31 -4.99
N ASN A 176 3.32 -4.65 -4.70
CA ASN A 176 4.44 -3.71 -4.77
C ASN A 176 4.61 -3.14 -6.18
N ASP A 177 4.59 -4.01 -7.19
CA ASP A 177 4.79 -3.60 -8.59
C ASP A 177 3.63 -2.72 -9.08
N ALA A 178 2.38 -3.11 -8.80
CA ALA A 178 1.20 -2.32 -9.16
C ALA A 178 1.20 -0.94 -8.47
N VAL A 179 1.49 -0.89 -7.18
CA VAL A 179 1.51 0.36 -6.40
C VAL A 179 2.60 1.31 -6.88
N LEU A 180 3.80 0.80 -7.22
CA LEU A 180 4.87 1.63 -7.78
C LEU A 180 4.53 2.14 -9.18
N ASP A 181 3.85 1.34 -10.00
CA ASP A 181 3.36 1.77 -11.31
C ASP A 181 2.29 2.88 -11.16
N HIS A 182 1.31 2.71 -10.27
CA HIS A 182 0.29 3.71 -9.97
C HIS A 182 0.91 5.05 -9.50
N ILE A 183 1.86 4.99 -8.54
CA ILE A 183 2.59 6.16 -8.07
C ILE A 183 3.28 6.87 -9.25
N THR A 184 4.03 6.11 -10.05
CA THR A 184 4.75 6.64 -11.21
C THR A 184 3.80 7.28 -12.23
N ALA A 185 2.66 6.64 -12.50
CA ALA A 185 1.67 7.12 -13.45
C ALA A 185 1.04 8.45 -12.99
N VAL A 186 0.65 8.57 -11.72
CA VAL A 186 0.06 9.83 -11.21
C VAL A 186 1.11 10.94 -11.08
N GLU A 187 2.35 10.64 -10.72
CA GLU A 187 3.44 11.62 -10.67
C GLU A 187 3.76 12.19 -12.06
N LYS A 188 3.71 11.37 -13.11
CA LYS A 188 3.87 11.81 -14.51
C LYS A 188 2.80 12.81 -14.98
N THR A 189 1.66 12.92 -14.29
CA THR A 189 0.66 13.94 -14.60
C THR A 189 1.15 15.36 -14.31
N GLY A 190 2.14 15.52 -13.39
CA GLY A 190 2.62 16.80 -12.89
C GLY A 190 1.62 17.52 -11.98
N LEU A 191 0.56 16.83 -11.51
CA LEU A 191 -0.54 17.43 -10.74
C LEU A 191 -0.53 17.05 -9.26
N VAL A 192 0.40 16.22 -8.83
CA VAL A 192 0.49 15.80 -7.42
C VAL A 192 0.86 16.99 -6.54
N ASP A 193 0.04 17.28 -5.54
CA ASP A 193 0.37 18.22 -4.46
C ASP A 193 1.17 17.49 -3.37
N PHE A 194 2.50 17.54 -3.48
CA PHE A 194 3.41 16.91 -2.52
C PHE A 194 3.32 17.52 -1.10
N GLY A 195 2.87 18.77 -0.98
CA GLY A 195 2.61 19.39 0.32
C GLY A 195 1.46 18.69 1.04
N GLN A 196 0.36 18.46 0.34
CA GLN A 196 -0.77 17.68 0.87
C GLN A 196 -0.39 16.22 1.14
N VAL A 197 0.38 15.58 0.25
CA VAL A 197 0.87 14.20 0.47
C VAL A 197 1.67 14.13 1.78
N LEU A 198 2.58 15.06 2.01
CA LEU A 198 3.36 15.10 3.25
C LEU A 198 2.46 15.25 4.49
N VAL A 199 1.50 16.16 4.46
CA VAL A 199 0.53 16.34 5.55
C VAL A 199 -0.24 15.05 5.82
N GLN A 200 -0.77 14.39 4.78
CA GLN A 200 -1.52 13.14 4.93
C GLN A 200 -0.66 11.98 5.47
N GLN A 201 0.63 11.95 5.15
CA GLN A 201 1.55 10.91 5.62
C GLN A 201 2.04 11.16 7.06
N THR A 202 2.13 12.41 7.49
CA THR A 202 2.64 12.79 8.82
C THR A 202 1.53 13.00 9.85
N THR A 203 0.31 13.29 9.40
CA THR A 203 -0.86 13.41 10.27
C THR A 203 -1.57 12.07 10.33
N SER A 204 -1.47 11.37 11.47
CA SER A 204 -2.33 10.20 11.70
C SER A 204 -3.76 10.72 11.87
N PRO A 205 -4.70 10.40 10.94
CA PRO A 205 -6.09 10.72 11.18
C PRO A 205 -6.55 9.94 12.41
N ASP A 206 -7.21 10.61 13.34
CA ASP A 206 -7.87 9.98 14.49
C ASP A 206 -9.18 9.33 14.02
N LEU A 207 -9.02 8.27 13.22
CA LEU A 207 -10.13 7.51 12.66
C LEU A 207 -10.39 6.27 13.50
N ALA A 208 -11.65 6.00 13.76
CA ALA A 208 -12.05 4.77 14.42
C ALA A 208 -11.67 3.55 13.55
N ALA A 209 -11.30 2.45 14.18
CA ALA A 209 -10.91 1.22 13.47
C ALA A 209 -11.98 0.73 12.48
N GLN A 210 -13.26 0.96 12.77
CA GLN A 210 -14.38 0.65 11.88
C GLN A 210 -14.34 1.43 10.57
N ASP A 211 -13.80 2.65 10.55
CA ASP A 211 -13.71 3.48 9.35
C ASP A 211 -12.57 3.04 8.43
N LEU A 212 -11.62 2.30 8.98
CA LEU A 212 -10.46 1.73 8.28
C LEU A 212 -10.69 0.29 7.81
N THR A 213 -11.73 -0.36 8.31
CA THR A 213 -12.03 -1.77 8.02
C THR A 213 -13.18 -1.87 7.02
N PRO A 214 -13.01 -2.57 5.88
CA PRO A 214 -14.10 -2.78 4.95
C PRO A 214 -15.18 -3.65 5.60
N PRO A 215 -16.47 -3.41 5.28
CA PRO A 215 -17.54 -4.27 5.75
C PRO A 215 -17.39 -5.68 5.14
N PRO A 216 -17.82 -6.73 5.86
CA PRO A 216 -17.82 -8.08 5.31
C PRO A 216 -18.75 -8.15 4.10
N ALA A 217 -18.42 -9.05 3.15
CA ALA A 217 -19.27 -9.30 2.00
C ALA A 217 -20.65 -9.77 2.42
N ALA A 218 -21.67 -9.32 1.69
CA ALA A 218 -23.05 -9.73 1.95
C ALA A 218 -23.21 -11.22 1.57
N PRO A 219 -23.76 -12.05 2.46
CA PRO A 219 -23.93 -13.49 2.19
C PRO A 219 -24.80 -13.74 0.95
N GLY A 220 -24.38 -14.67 0.10
CA GLY A 220 -25.18 -15.12 -1.05
C GLY A 220 -25.14 -14.23 -2.29
N LEU A 221 -24.44 -13.11 -2.26
CA LEU A 221 -24.21 -12.30 -3.44
C LEU A 221 -22.96 -12.76 -4.19
N PRO A 222 -22.95 -12.69 -5.56
CA PRO A 222 -21.76 -12.97 -6.33
C PRO A 222 -20.68 -11.92 -6.01
N GLN A 223 -19.44 -12.38 -5.89
CA GLN A 223 -18.32 -11.49 -5.63
C GLN A 223 -18.09 -10.52 -6.80
N VAL A 224 -17.92 -9.25 -6.50
CA VAL A 224 -17.54 -8.23 -7.49
C VAL A 224 -16.20 -8.60 -8.13
N VAL A 225 -16.13 -8.58 -9.46
CA VAL A 225 -14.92 -8.86 -10.25
C VAL A 225 -14.48 -7.58 -10.94
N LEU A 226 -13.26 -7.14 -10.70
CA LEU A 226 -12.68 -5.99 -11.38
C LEU A 226 -11.97 -6.51 -12.64
N THR A 227 -12.44 -6.07 -13.82
CA THR A 227 -11.91 -6.54 -15.10
C THR A 227 -11.36 -5.38 -15.92
N PRO A 228 -10.19 -5.56 -16.59
CA PRO A 228 -9.66 -4.49 -17.44
C PRO A 228 -10.66 -4.16 -18.56
N PRO A 229 -10.68 -2.90 -19.04
CA PRO A 229 -11.47 -2.52 -20.22
C PRO A 229 -11.06 -3.34 -21.43
N ALA A 230 -11.98 -3.54 -22.37
CA ALA A 230 -11.78 -4.38 -23.57
C ALA A 230 -10.58 -3.97 -24.48
N ASN A 231 -10.04 -2.77 -24.29
CA ASN A 231 -8.91 -2.23 -25.05
C ASN A 231 -7.58 -2.19 -24.27
N SER A 232 -7.49 -2.89 -23.14
CA SER A 232 -6.24 -2.95 -22.36
C SER A 232 -5.16 -3.71 -23.13
N THR A 233 -3.98 -3.09 -23.25
CA THR A 233 -2.80 -3.67 -23.92
C THR A 233 -1.93 -4.52 -22.99
N VAL A 234 -2.37 -4.74 -21.75
CA VAL A 234 -1.61 -5.52 -20.76
C VAL A 234 -1.77 -7.00 -21.06
N SER A 235 -0.71 -7.63 -21.60
CA SER A 235 -0.60 -9.09 -21.62
C SER A 235 -0.62 -9.64 -20.19
N PRO A 236 -1.38 -10.71 -19.93
CA PRO A 236 -1.32 -11.35 -18.62
C PRO A 236 0.12 -11.83 -18.36
N SER A 237 0.67 -11.49 -17.20
CA SER A 237 1.96 -12.01 -16.77
C SER A 237 1.95 -13.53 -16.81
N PRO A 238 3.04 -14.19 -17.27
CA PRO A 238 3.09 -15.63 -17.36
C PRO A 238 2.91 -16.22 -15.96
N THR A 239 1.98 -17.13 -15.85
CA THR A 239 1.76 -17.98 -14.70
C THR A 239 3.05 -18.75 -14.44
N VAL A 240 3.73 -18.47 -13.36
CA VAL A 240 4.86 -19.29 -12.90
C VAL A 240 4.26 -20.63 -12.44
N GLY A 241 4.56 -21.68 -13.21
CA GLY A 241 4.23 -23.06 -12.89
C GLY A 241 5.08 -23.62 -11.75
#